data_11bd268b0cb049c7e0b00d27a9c5520a
#
_entry.id   11bd268b0cb049c7e0b00d27a9c5520a
#
_cell.length_a   1.000
_cell.length_b   1.000
_cell.length_c   1.000
_cell.angle_alpha   90.00
_cell.angle_beta   90.00
_cell.angle_gamma   90.00
#
_symmetry.space_group_name_H-M   'P 1'
#
loop_
_entity.id
_entity.type
_entity.pdbx_description
1 polymer ?
#
loop_
_entity_poly.entity_id
_entity_poly.type
_entity_poly.pdbx_seq_one_letter_code
_entity_poly.pdbx_strand_id
1 'polypeptide(L)'
;MSAVPVAVLAATKVWWYVSRSSGIVAWALAVLAVLWGLALSSRALGRRPPAPWLLDIHRFLGGLTVVFVAVHMASLVLDPWVSFGAVDLFVPGAASWSPVAVAWGVVALYLLVAVEVTSLLRNRIPKRLWRGVHLTSYAVYVLATVHLLTAGTDRHGLLLRAAVVASLGAI
;
A
#
# COMPACT_ATOMS: atom_id res chain seq x y z
N MET A 1 42.70 -0.44 -2.07
CA MET A 1 41.24 -0.44 -2.38
C MET A 1 40.81 -1.91 -2.47
N SER A 2 40.20 -2.45 -1.40
CA SER A 2 39.68 -3.81 -1.37
C SER A 2 38.42 -3.89 -2.26
N ALA A 3 38.44 -4.73 -3.28
CA ALA A 3 37.28 -4.96 -4.13
C ALA A 3 36.16 -5.60 -3.29
N VAL A 4 34.99 -4.95 -3.21
CA VAL A 4 33.81 -5.50 -2.56
C VAL A 4 33.38 -6.75 -3.33
N PRO A 5 33.21 -7.93 -2.68
CA PRO A 5 32.81 -9.15 -3.36
C PRO A 5 31.50 -8.96 -4.14
N VAL A 6 31.41 -9.48 -5.36
CA VAL A 6 30.23 -9.42 -6.23
C VAL A 6 28.96 -9.94 -5.51
N ALA A 7 29.11 -10.96 -4.65
CA ALA A 7 28.04 -11.52 -3.84
C ALA A 7 27.44 -10.49 -2.85
N VAL A 8 28.27 -9.62 -2.27
CA VAL A 8 27.79 -8.54 -1.36
C VAL A 8 27.05 -7.48 -2.15
N LEU A 9 27.51 -7.09 -3.32
CA LEU A 9 26.84 -6.15 -4.20
C LEU A 9 25.50 -6.70 -4.73
N ALA A 10 25.42 -8.01 -5.01
CA ALA A 10 24.17 -8.64 -5.42
C ALA A 10 23.16 -8.71 -4.25
N ALA A 11 23.63 -9.06 -3.05
CA ALA A 11 22.76 -9.11 -1.86
C ALA A 11 22.17 -7.73 -1.49
N THR A 12 22.94 -6.65 -1.68
CA THR A 12 22.45 -5.28 -1.41
C THR A 12 21.35 -4.84 -2.39
N LYS A 13 21.39 -5.29 -3.65
CA LYS A 13 20.35 -4.96 -4.64
C LYS A 13 19.06 -5.74 -4.44
N VAL A 14 19.08 -6.89 -3.79
CA VAL A 14 17.87 -7.70 -3.56
C VAL A 14 16.85 -6.94 -2.72
N TRP A 15 17.25 -6.32 -1.62
CA TRP A 15 16.34 -5.59 -0.75
C TRP A 15 15.70 -4.38 -1.45
N TRP A 16 16.46 -3.69 -2.28
CA TRP A 16 15.92 -2.61 -3.11
C TRP A 16 14.87 -3.10 -4.12
N TYR A 17 15.09 -4.26 -4.79
CA TYR A 17 14.08 -4.84 -5.68
C TYR A 17 12.86 -5.32 -4.92
N VAL A 18 13.04 -5.97 -3.76
CA VAL A 18 11.93 -6.43 -2.91
C VAL A 18 11.10 -5.23 -2.43
N SER A 19 11.73 -4.17 -1.96
CA SER A 19 11.04 -2.95 -1.54
C SER A 19 10.20 -2.35 -2.67
N ARG A 20 10.77 -2.19 -3.85
CA ARG A 20 10.05 -1.64 -5.01
C ARG A 20 8.88 -2.52 -5.45
N SER A 21 9.14 -3.80 -5.67
CA SER A 21 8.11 -4.72 -6.17
C SER A 21 6.98 -4.89 -5.15
N SER A 22 7.30 -5.07 -3.87
CA SER A 22 6.28 -5.20 -2.83
C SER A 22 5.45 -3.93 -2.65
N GLY A 23 6.05 -2.74 -2.77
CA GLY A 23 5.34 -1.47 -2.75
C GLY A 23 4.36 -1.31 -3.92
N ILE A 24 4.80 -1.64 -5.15
CA ILE A 24 3.93 -1.61 -6.34
C ILE A 24 2.78 -2.62 -6.20
N VAL A 25 3.08 -3.84 -5.75
CA VAL A 25 2.05 -4.88 -5.53
C VAL A 25 1.07 -4.45 -4.44
N ALA A 26 1.55 -3.90 -3.31
CA ALA A 26 0.68 -3.36 -2.26
C ALA A 26 -0.27 -2.27 -2.79
N TRP A 27 0.25 -1.33 -3.59
CA TRP A 27 -0.56 -0.31 -4.23
C TRP A 27 -1.60 -0.92 -5.17
N ALA A 28 -1.23 -1.85 -6.04
CA ALA A 28 -2.16 -2.51 -6.95
C ALA A 28 -3.26 -3.28 -6.21
N LEU A 29 -2.92 -3.98 -5.14
CA LEU A 29 -3.88 -4.67 -4.27
C LEU A 29 -4.83 -3.69 -3.59
N ALA A 30 -4.34 -2.55 -3.10
CA ALA A 30 -5.18 -1.49 -2.53
C ALA A 30 -6.16 -0.92 -3.57
N VAL A 31 -5.71 -0.66 -4.80
CA VAL A 31 -6.59 -0.25 -5.93
C VAL A 31 -7.68 -1.31 -6.16
N LEU A 32 -7.30 -2.58 -6.27
CA LEU A 32 -8.24 -3.67 -6.47
C LEU A 32 -9.23 -3.79 -5.31
N ALA A 33 -8.78 -3.65 -4.06
CA ALA A 33 -9.64 -3.68 -2.90
C ALA A 33 -10.67 -2.53 -2.92
N VAL A 34 -10.26 -1.31 -3.29
CA VAL A 34 -11.17 -0.15 -3.40
C VAL A 34 -12.18 -0.36 -4.53
N LEU A 35 -11.73 -0.76 -5.72
CA LEU A 35 -12.62 -1.06 -6.86
C LEU A 35 -13.61 -2.16 -6.54
N TRP A 36 -13.15 -3.22 -5.87
CA TRP A 36 -14.01 -4.32 -5.44
C TRP A 36 -15.03 -3.89 -4.39
N GLY A 37 -14.62 -3.06 -3.43
CA GLY A 37 -15.50 -2.44 -2.45
C GLY A 37 -16.55 -1.53 -3.09
N LEU A 38 -16.17 -0.78 -4.12
CA LEU A 38 -17.08 0.05 -4.90
C LEU A 38 -18.10 -0.80 -5.67
N ALA A 39 -17.65 -1.88 -6.31
CA ALA A 39 -18.52 -2.83 -7.00
C ALA A 39 -19.53 -3.51 -6.04
N LEU A 40 -19.10 -3.85 -4.82
CA LEU A 40 -19.97 -4.37 -3.76
C LEU A 40 -21.01 -3.35 -3.31
N SER A 41 -20.62 -2.10 -3.10
CA SER A 41 -21.51 -1.04 -2.59
C SER A 41 -22.53 -0.58 -3.63
N SER A 42 -22.12 -0.49 -4.89
CA SER A 42 -22.97 -0.08 -6.02
C SER A 42 -23.86 -1.20 -6.56
N ARG A 43 -23.65 -2.45 -6.13
CA ARG A 43 -24.29 -3.65 -6.69
C ARG A 43 -24.07 -3.81 -8.22
N ALA A 44 -22.98 -3.23 -8.74
CA ALA A 44 -22.66 -3.25 -10.17
C ALA A 44 -22.55 -4.66 -10.76
N LEU A 45 -22.19 -5.65 -9.94
CA LEU A 45 -22.08 -7.06 -10.33
C LEU A 45 -23.42 -7.83 -10.29
N GLY A 46 -24.54 -7.14 -10.04
CA GLY A 46 -25.87 -7.75 -10.03
C GLY A 46 -26.06 -8.74 -8.87
N ARG A 47 -26.88 -9.79 -9.14
CA ARG A 47 -27.18 -10.85 -8.14
C ARG A 47 -26.23 -12.04 -8.18
N ARG A 48 -25.38 -12.15 -9.16
CA ARG A 48 -24.35 -13.20 -9.32
C ARG A 48 -23.02 -12.53 -9.62
N PRO A 49 -21.92 -12.91 -8.96
CA PRO A 49 -21.72 -13.97 -7.97
C PRO A 49 -22.35 -13.64 -6.59
N PRO A 50 -22.47 -14.64 -5.67
CA PRO A 50 -23.07 -14.47 -4.34
C PRO A 50 -22.32 -13.40 -3.51
N ALA A 51 -23.08 -12.52 -2.83
CA ALA A 51 -22.52 -11.44 -2.02
C ALA A 51 -21.50 -11.87 -0.94
N PRO A 52 -21.64 -13.04 -0.27
CA PRO A 52 -20.62 -13.53 0.66
C PRO A 52 -19.27 -13.74 0.00
N TRP A 53 -19.20 -14.36 -1.16
CA TRP A 53 -17.97 -14.62 -1.91
C TRP A 53 -17.27 -13.32 -2.32
N LEU A 54 -18.04 -12.33 -2.78
CA LEU A 54 -17.52 -11.00 -3.13
C LEU A 54 -16.90 -10.30 -1.92
N LEU A 55 -17.54 -10.44 -0.74
CA LEU A 55 -17.02 -9.88 0.51
C LEU A 55 -15.74 -10.58 0.95
N ASP A 56 -15.65 -11.89 0.78
CA ASP A 56 -14.44 -12.64 1.13
C ASP A 56 -13.26 -12.27 0.25
N ILE A 57 -13.46 -12.04 -1.05
CA ILE A 57 -12.41 -11.50 -1.94
C ILE A 57 -11.98 -10.10 -1.48
N HIS A 58 -12.93 -9.22 -1.15
CA HIS A 58 -12.59 -7.89 -0.67
C HIS A 58 -11.72 -7.94 0.59
N ARG A 59 -12.06 -8.78 1.55
CA ARG A 59 -11.29 -8.99 2.77
C ARG A 59 -9.91 -9.58 2.49
N PHE A 60 -9.85 -10.55 1.58
CA PHE A 60 -8.59 -11.16 1.16
C PHE A 60 -7.65 -10.13 0.53
N LEU A 61 -8.15 -9.27 -0.36
CA LEU A 61 -7.37 -8.20 -0.98
C LEU A 61 -6.84 -7.21 0.05
N GLY A 62 -7.67 -6.81 1.04
CA GLY A 62 -7.25 -5.94 2.13
C GLY A 62 -6.14 -6.55 2.98
N GLY A 63 -6.35 -7.79 3.45
CA GLY A 63 -5.34 -8.52 4.23
C GLY A 63 -4.02 -8.72 3.46
N LEU A 64 -4.11 -9.05 2.17
CA LEU A 64 -2.93 -9.21 1.32
C LEU A 64 -2.20 -7.86 1.11
N THR A 65 -2.92 -6.74 1.00
CA THR A 65 -2.33 -5.41 0.97
C THR A 65 -1.48 -5.16 2.22
N VAL A 66 -1.99 -5.48 3.42
CA VAL A 66 -1.22 -5.33 4.68
C VAL A 66 0.05 -6.19 4.66
N VAL A 67 -0.03 -7.43 4.20
CA VAL A 67 1.14 -8.31 4.09
C VAL A 67 2.22 -7.69 3.19
N PHE A 68 1.83 -7.20 2.00
CA PHE A 68 2.80 -6.60 1.08
C PHE A 68 3.34 -5.26 1.57
N VAL A 69 2.56 -4.46 2.30
CA VAL A 69 3.06 -3.25 3.00
C VAL A 69 4.08 -3.65 4.07
N ALA A 70 3.83 -4.70 4.86
CA ALA A 70 4.79 -5.18 5.85
C ALA A 70 6.10 -5.66 5.20
N VAL A 71 6.03 -6.39 4.09
CA VAL A 71 7.21 -6.79 3.31
C VAL A 71 7.97 -5.58 2.76
N HIS A 72 7.24 -4.58 2.24
CA HIS A 72 7.82 -3.32 1.77
C HIS A 72 8.60 -2.60 2.88
N MET A 73 8.00 -2.45 4.05
CA MET A 73 8.64 -1.79 5.19
C MET A 73 9.83 -2.59 5.72
N ALA A 74 9.69 -3.91 5.85
CA ALA A 74 10.77 -4.79 6.31
C ALA A 74 11.98 -4.72 5.36
N SER A 75 11.74 -4.70 4.06
CA SER A 75 12.82 -4.61 3.07
C SER A 75 13.54 -3.26 3.09
N LEU A 76 12.86 -2.16 3.44
CA LEU A 76 13.49 -0.84 3.63
C LEU A 76 14.43 -0.81 4.85
N VAL A 77 14.08 -1.52 5.94
CA VAL A 77 14.96 -1.67 7.13
C VAL A 77 16.20 -2.51 6.80
N LEU A 78 16.03 -3.51 5.95
CA LEU A 78 17.11 -4.44 5.55
C LEU A 78 17.98 -3.88 4.41
N ASP A 79 17.55 -2.79 3.78
CA ASP A 79 18.29 -2.16 2.69
C ASP A 79 19.45 -1.32 3.25
N PRO A 80 20.72 -1.67 3.00
CA PRO A 80 21.87 -0.94 3.52
C PRO A 80 22.09 0.43 2.87
N TRP A 81 21.44 0.73 1.74
CA TRP A 81 21.60 2.00 1.01
C TRP A 81 20.73 3.12 1.58
N VAL A 82 19.50 2.81 1.97
CA VAL A 82 18.55 3.83 2.46
C VAL A 82 18.60 3.92 3.98
N SER A 83 19.00 2.84 4.67
CA SER A 83 19.21 2.76 6.13
C SER A 83 18.03 3.31 6.95
N PHE A 84 16.79 2.96 6.57
CA PHE A 84 15.61 3.40 7.31
C PHE A 84 15.55 2.78 8.70
N GLY A 85 15.45 3.64 9.73
CA GLY A 85 15.15 3.24 11.09
C GLY A 85 13.65 3.24 11.39
N ALA A 86 13.28 2.79 12.59
CA ALA A 86 11.89 2.80 13.03
C ALA A 86 11.27 4.21 13.00
N VAL A 87 12.03 5.24 13.34
CA VAL A 87 11.55 6.63 13.32
C VAL A 87 11.18 7.05 11.89
N ASP A 88 11.99 6.70 10.90
CA ASP A 88 11.74 7.04 9.49
C ASP A 88 10.46 6.36 8.95
N LEU A 89 10.15 5.17 9.45
CA LEU A 89 8.99 4.38 9.02
C LEU A 89 7.68 4.79 9.71
N PHE A 90 7.76 5.33 10.92
CA PHE A 90 6.57 5.60 11.73
C PHE A 90 6.34 7.08 12.04
N VAL A 91 7.31 7.97 11.82
CA VAL A 91 7.13 9.41 12.05
C VAL A 91 7.08 10.15 10.73
N PRO A 92 5.93 10.75 10.34
CA PRO A 92 5.82 11.49 9.10
C PRO A 92 6.85 12.64 9.04
N GLY A 93 7.65 12.66 7.97
CA GLY A 93 8.64 13.72 7.75
C GLY A 93 9.99 13.52 8.47
N ALA A 94 10.17 12.45 9.25
CA ALA A 94 11.44 12.17 9.93
C ALA A 94 12.51 11.58 9.01
N ALA A 95 12.11 10.95 7.90
CA ALA A 95 13.05 10.29 6.99
C ALA A 95 14.06 11.28 6.41
N SER A 96 15.34 10.91 6.43
CA SER A 96 16.42 11.66 5.84
C SER A 96 16.34 11.68 4.30
N TRP A 97 15.85 10.60 3.72
CA TRP A 97 15.62 10.48 2.27
C TRP A 97 14.18 10.88 1.92
N SER A 98 14.03 11.89 1.10
CA SER A 98 12.74 12.34 0.54
C SER A 98 11.60 12.46 1.59
N PRO A 99 11.77 13.30 2.65
CA PRO A 99 10.92 13.30 3.84
C PRO A 99 9.42 13.49 3.53
N VAL A 100 9.09 14.36 2.59
CA VAL A 100 7.70 14.63 2.19
C VAL A 100 7.09 13.43 1.46
N ALA A 101 7.86 12.81 0.56
CA ALA A 101 7.37 11.64 -0.16
C ALA A 101 7.15 10.44 0.76
N VAL A 102 8.04 10.23 1.73
CA VAL A 102 7.90 9.18 2.76
C VAL A 102 6.73 9.49 3.69
N ALA A 103 6.54 10.76 4.07
CA ALA A 103 5.43 11.17 4.94
C ALA A 103 4.05 10.76 4.39
N TRP A 104 3.83 10.86 3.07
CA TRP A 104 2.59 10.38 2.44
C TRP A 104 2.37 8.89 2.67
N GLY A 105 3.44 8.08 2.56
CA GLY A 105 3.40 6.65 2.84
C GLY A 105 3.08 6.34 4.31
N VAL A 106 3.68 7.07 5.24
CA VAL A 106 3.45 6.89 6.69
C VAL A 106 2.01 7.24 7.06
N VAL A 107 1.46 8.34 6.52
CA VAL A 107 0.05 8.69 6.76
C VAL A 107 -0.89 7.64 6.14
N ALA A 108 -0.59 7.17 4.92
CA ALA A 108 -1.35 6.09 4.30
C ALA A 108 -1.32 4.81 5.13
N LEU A 109 -0.17 4.45 5.71
CA LEU A 109 -0.03 3.30 6.61
C LEU A 109 -0.95 3.41 7.82
N TYR A 110 -0.99 4.56 8.50
CA TYR A 110 -1.86 4.75 9.67
C TYR A 110 -3.33 4.61 9.32
N LEU A 111 -3.75 5.18 8.19
CA LEU A 111 -5.13 5.04 7.71
C LEU A 111 -5.43 3.60 7.31
N LEU A 112 -4.51 2.91 6.64
CA LEU A 112 -4.66 1.50 6.29
C LEU A 112 -4.84 0.63 7.53
N VAL A 113 -3.99 0.81 8.54
CA VAL A 113 -4.10 0.09 9.83
C VAL A 113 -5.44 0.38 10.50
N ALA A 114 -5.89 1.63 10.53
CA ALA A 114 -7.18 2.00 11.09
C ALA A 114 -8.34 1.33 10.34
N VAL A 115 -8.32 1.31 9.00
CA VAL A 115 -9.33 0.64 8.17
C VAL A 115 -9.36 -0.86 8.45
N GLU A 116 -8.21 -1.53 8.46
CA GLU A 116 -8.13 -2.97 8.68
C GLU A 116 -8.55 -3.37 10.11
N VAL A 117 -8.02 -2.70 11.14
CA VAL A 117 -8.34 -2.98 12.54
C VAL A 117 -9.83 -2.78 12.80
N THR A 118 -10.41 -1.66 12.32
CA THR A 118 -11.85 -1.42 12.51
C THR A 118 -12.71 -2.39 11.69
N SER A 119 -12.22 -2.87 10.54
CA SER A 119 -12.92 -3.88 9.74
C SER A 119 -12.91 -5.26 10.41
N LEU A 120 -11.83 -5.64 11.08
CA LEU A 120 -11.78 -6.82 11.93
C LEU A 120 -12.70 -6.71 13.15
N LEU A 121 -12.80 -5.51 13.72
CA LEU A 121 -13.63 -5.23 14.90
C LEU A 121 -15.06 -4.78 14.56
N ARG A 122 -15.49 -4.84 13.29
CA ARG A 122 -16.75 -4.24 12.83
C ARG A 122 -18.00 -4.71 13.58
N ASN A 123 -17.96 -5.93 14.14
CA ASN A 123 -19.07 -6.49 14.92
C ASN A 123 -19.06 -6.00 16.39
N ARG A 124 -17.97 -5.34 16.84
CA ARG A 124 -17.77 -4.86 18.20
C ARG A 124 -17.85 -3.33 18.32
N ILE A 125 -17.91 -2.62 17.18
CA ILE A 125 -17.93 -1.14 17.15
C ILE A 125 -19.22 -0.63 16.47
N PRO A 126 -19.65 0.61 16.77
CA PRO A 126 -20.81 1.20 16.11
C PRO A 126 -20.63 1.28 14.59
N LYS A 127 -21.68 0.94 13.85
CA LYS A 127 -21.67 0.96 12.37
C LYS A 127 -21.28 2.33 11.79
N ARG A 128 -21.65 3.43 12.47
CA ARG A 128 -21.29 4.78 12.03
C ARG A 128 -19.78 5.00 12.09
N LEU A 129 -19.14 4.58 13.19
CA LEU A 129 -17.70 4.70 13.37
C LEU A 129 -16.96 3.85 12.33
N TRP A 130 -17.33 2.57 12.23
CA TRP A 130 -16.76 1.67 11.21
C TRP A 130 -16.86 2.27 9.81
N ARG A 131 -18.05 2.75 9.40
CA ARG A 131 -18.27 3.32 8.07
C ARG A 131 -17.41 4.56 7.84
N GLY A 132 -17.31 5.47 8.84
CA GLY A 132 -16.48 6.67 8.74
C GLY A 132 -15.02 6.34 8.53
N VAL A 133 -14.46 5.42 9.34
CA VAL A 133 -13.07 4.98 9.18
C VAL A 133 -12.89 4.22 7.85
N HIS A 134 -13.82 3.33 7.49
CA HIS A 134 -13.71 2.56 6.25
C HIS A 134 -13.70 3.43 4.98
N LEU A 135 -14.42 4.55 4.98
CA LEU A 135 -14.39 5.51 3.87
C LEU A 135 -13.02 6.20 3.71
N THR A 136 -12.16 6.23 4.74
CA THR A 136 -10.79 6.74 4.60
C THR A 136 -9.93 5.83 3.71
N SER A 137 -10.40 4.65 3.29
CA SER A 137 -9.75 3.83 2.27
C SER A 137 -9.52 4.56 0.94
N TYR A 138 -10.39 5.51 0.59
CA TYR A 138 -10.14 6.40 -0.55
C TYR A 138 -8.93 7.32 -0.32
N ALA A 139 -8.77 7.83 0.90
CA ALA A 139 -7.59 8.61 1.27
C ALA A 139 -6.32 7.74 1.27
N VAL A 140 -6.40 6.48 1.73
CA VAL A 140 -5.29 5.51 1.61
C VAL A 140 -4.86 5.37 0.15
N TYR A 141 -5.82 5.16 -0.77
CA TYR A 141 -5.54 5.06 -2.20
C TYR A 141 -4.84 6.32 -2.75
N VAL A 142 -5.36 7.50 -2.46
CA VAL A 142 -4.78 8.77 -2.94
C VAL A 142 -3.38 8.97 -2.40
N LEU A 143 -3.18 8.82 -1.08
CA LEU A 143 -1.88 9.01 -0.42
C LEU A 143 -0.85 7.97 -0.87
N ALA A 144 -1.25 6.70 -1.01
CA ALA A 144 -0.38 5.65 -1.54
C ALA A 144 0.01 5.93 -3.00
N THR A 145 -0.91 6.48 -3.82
CA THR A 145 -0.61 6.88 -5.20
C THR A 145 0.37 8.06 -5.24
N VAL A 146 0.16 9.08 -4.41
CA VAL A 146 1.10 10.21 -4.28
C VAL A 146 2.47 9.73 -3.81
N HIS A 147 2.50 8.86 -2.79
CA HIS A 147 3.74 8.23 -2.32
C HIS A 147 4.45 7.46 -3.43
N LEU A 148 3.73 6.62 -4.17
CA LEU A 148 4.26 5.84 -5.30
C LEU A 148 4.88 6.73 -6.38
N LEU A 149 4.22 7.85 -6.72
CA LEU A 149 4.69 8.77 -7.76
C LEU A 149 5.81 9.70 -7.29
N THR A 150 5.92 9.97 -6.00
CA THR A 150 6.93 10.89 -5.45
C THR A 150 8.18 10.18 -4.92
N ALA A 151 8.01 9.01 -4.27
CA ALA A 151 9.10 8.18 -3.76
C ALA A 151 9.52 7.07 -4.73
N GLY A 152 8.62 6.61 -5.62
CA GLY A 152 8.90 5.50 -6.52
C GLY A 152 9.92 5.85 -7.59
N THR A 153 10.92 4.99 -7.77
CA THR A 153 11.91 5.11 -8.84
C THR A 153 11.35 4.77 -10.23
N ASP A 154 10.24 4.02 -10.28
CA ASP A 154 9.53 3.62 -11.50
C ASP A 154 8.50 4.66 -12.00
N ARG A 155 8.42 5.82 -11.37
CA ARG A 155 7.46 6.89 -11.68
C ARG A 155 7.43 7.34 -13.14
N HIS A 156 8.50 7.08 -13.89
CA HIS A 156 8.60 7.38 -15.32
C HIS A 156 8.22 6.22 -16.22
N GLY A 157 7.97 5.02 -15.65
CA GLY A 157 7.55 3.83 -16.39
C GLY A 157 6.16 4.02 -17.02
N LEU A 158 6.04 3.79 -18.33
CA LEU A 158 4.79 3.95 -19.06
C LEU A 158 3.67 3.07 -18.47
N LEU A 159 3.98 1.82 -18.13
CA LEU A 159 2.99 0.88 -17.57
C LEU A 159 2.46 1.36 -16.22
N LEU A 160 3.33 1.86 -15.33
CA LEU A 160 2.91 2.36 -14.02
C LEU A 160 2.02 3.60 -14.17
N ARG A 161 2.41 4.53 -15.04
CA ARG A 161 1.61 5.73 -15.32
C ARG A 161 0.24 5.38 -15.92
N ALA A 162 0.21 4.45 -16.87
CA ALA A 162 -1.04 3.99 -17.46
C ALA A 162 -1.94 3.32 -16.40
N ALA A 163 -1.38 2.50 -15.50
CA ALA A 163 -2.12 1.88 -14.40
C ALA A 163 -2.68 2.92 -13.42
N VAL A 164 -1.90 3.95 -13.06
CA VAL A 164 -2.37 5.07 -12.22
C VAL A 164 -3.51 5.82 -12.89
N VAL A 165 -3.37 6.21 -14.17
CA VAL A 165 -4.42 6.91 -14.91
C VAL A 165 -5.68 6.05 -15.02
N ALA A 166 -5.55 4.76 -15.33
CA ALA A 166 -6.68 3.83 -15.40
C ALA A 166 -7.38 3.70 -14.03
N SER A 167 -6.63 3.63 -12.93
CA SER A 167 -7.21 3.55 -11.58
C SER A 167 -7.96 4.82 -11.20
N LEU A 168 -7.45 6.01 -11.56
CA LEU A 168 -8.12 7.29 -11.33
C LEU A 168 -9.43 7.43 -12.11
N GLY A 169 -9.51 6.85 -13.30
CA GLY A 169 -10.73 6.85 -14.11
C GLY A 169 -11.76 5.80 -13.68
N ALA A 170 -11.36 4.80 -12.88
CA ALA A 170 -12.21 3.70 -12.44
C ALA A 170 -12.77 3.88 -11.01
N ILE A 171 -12.15 4.73 -10.18
CA ILE A 171 -12.55 5.08 -8.80
C ILE A 171 -13.28 6.41 -8.77
#